data_ec8575301d5b8e93f744ac9c0588affb
#
_entry.id   ec8575301d5b8e93f744ac9c0588affb
#
_cell.length_a   1.000
_cell.length_b   1.000
_cell.length_c   1.000
_cell.angle_alpha   90.00
_cell.angle_beta   90.00
_cell.angle_gamma   90.00
#
_symmetry.space_group_name_H-M   'P 1'
#
loop_
_entity.id
_entity.type
_entity.pdbx_description
1 polymer ?
#
loop_
_entity_poly.entity_id
_entity_poly.type
_entity_poly.pdbx_seq_one_letter_code
_entity_poly.pdbx_strand_id
1 'polypeptide(L)'
;YKRQNISLSAPAISKKYMLMGAILFVLAYAGVLCLKCVANNRVQIKDDLQDLFGIPQLGLITKKEEKKRVFSFIDELIMRMYYHNCRRFNRTEATELAAVAVHMAVEKNSLNTVYFVGTGMDENTHQFCDVLQKELQASGIEVIVAENILYNAENLKKLEKAKGAVLIETIG
;
A
#
# COMPACT_ATOMS: atom_id res chain seq x y z
N TYR A 1 -53.41 -54.23 -12.44
CA TYR A 1 -52.80 -52.88 -12.36
C TYR A 1 -51.28 -52.99 -12.52
N LYS A 2 -50.77 -52.67 -13.74
CA LYS A 2 -49.31 -52.61 -14.01
C LYS A 2 -48.85 -51.24 -13.52
N ARG A 3 -48.01 -51.22 -12.43
CA ARG A 3 -47.27 -50.00 -12.05
C ARG A 3 -46.18 -49.78 -13.07
N GLN A 4 -46.30 -48.69 -13.85
CA GLN A 4 -45.19 -48.19 -14.65
C GLN A 4 -44.20 -47.48 -13.73
N ASN A 5 -43.02 -48.06 -13.56
CA ASN A 5 -41.92 -47.36 -12.93
C ASN A 5 -41.38 -46.32 -13.92
N ILE A 6 -41.78 -45.08 -13.75
CA ILE A 6 -41.19 -43.97 -14.44
C ILE A 6 -39.80 -43.72 -13.79
N SER A 7 -38.78 -44.24 -14.38
CA SER A 7 -37.42 -43.86 -14.00
C SER A 7 -37.14 -42.48 -14.60
N LEU A 8 -37.20 -41.44 -13.74
CA LEU A 8 -36.67 -40.15 -14.05
C LEU A 8 -35.15 -40.28 -14.16
N SER A 9 -34.64 -40.52 -15.37
CA SER A 9 -33.21 -40.37 -15.65
C SER A 9 -32.90 -38.88 -15.65
N ALA A 10 -32.14 -38.42 -14.66
CA ALA A 10 -31.59 -37.09 -14.67
C ALA A 10 -30.80 -36.90 -15.99
N PRO A 11 -30.98 -35.76 -16.70
CA PRO A 11 -30.25 -35.52 -17.95
C PRO A 11 -28.75 -35.59 -17.67
N ALA A 12 -28.06 -36.51 -18.35
CA ALA A 12 -26.64 -36.63 -18.28
C ALA A 12 -26.02 -35.32 -18.80
N ILE A 13 -25.61 -34.45 -17.87
CA ILE A 13 -24.91 -33.21 -18.24
C ILE A 13 -23.63 -33.65 -18.94
N SER A 14 -23.57 -33.41 -20.25
CA SER A 14 -22.40 -33.75 -21.05
C SER A 14 -21.17 -33.06 -20.46
N LYS A 15 -20.07 -33.80 -20.22
CA LYS A 15 -18.80 -33.25 -19.70
C LYS A 15 -18.32 -32.03 -20.47
N LYS A 16 -18.70 -31.92 -21.78
CA LYS A 16 -18.41 -30.76 -22.63
C LYS A 16 -19.08 -29.47 -22.15
N TYR A 17 -20.36 -29.54 -21.75
CA TYR A 17 -21.07 -28.34 -21.24
C TYR A 17 -20.55 -27.91 -19.86
N MET A 18 -20.15 -28.85 -19.02
CA MET A 18 -19.54 -28.57 -17.73
C MET A 18 -18.19 -27.86 -17.92
N LEU A 19 -17.35 -28.33 -18.86
CA LEU A 19 -16.08 -27.69 -19.17
C LEU A 19 -16.29 -26.28 -19.77
N MET A 20 -17.23 -26.14 -20.69
CA MET A 20 -17.55 -24.85 -21.31
C MET A 20 -18.08 -23.84 -20.28
N GLY A 21 -18.92 -24.28 -19.35
CA GLY A 21 -19.40 -23.46 -18.23
C GLY A 21 -18.26 -23.01 -17.30
N ALA A 22 -17.32 -23.89 -16.99
CA ALA A 22 -16.16 -23.57 -16.18
C ALA A 22 -15.26 -22.51 -16.85
N ILE A 23 -14.99 -22.64 -18.14
CA ILE A 23 -14.20 -21.66 -18.90
C ILE A 23 -14.90 -20.29 -18.94
N LEU A 24 -16.21 -20.26 -19.23
CA LEU A 24 -17.00 -19.03 -19.22
C LEU A 24 -16.98 -18.34 -17.85
N PHE A 25 -17.10 -19.12 -16.77
CA PHE A 25 -17.04 -18.60 -15.41
C PHE A 25 -15.67 -17.97 -15.08
N VAL A 26 -14.58 -18.64 -15.46
CA VAL A 26 -13.21 -18.10 -15.26
C VAL A 26 -13.02 -16.80 -16.06
N LEU A 27 -13.49 -16.73 -17.30
CA LEU A 27 -13.41 -15.52 -18.12
C LEU A 27 -14.24 -14.37 -17.52
N ALA A 28 -15.47 -14.65 -17.08
CA ALA A 28 -16.31 -13.65 -16.43
C ALA A 28 -15.69 -13.13 -15.13
N TYR A 29 -15.14 -14.02 -14.31
CA TYR A 29 -14.45 -13.66 -13.08
C TYR A 29 -13.19 -12.81 -13.34
N ALA A 30 -12.39 -13.20 -14.33
CA ALA A 30 -11.22 -12.41 -14.75
C ALA A 30 -11.63 -11.01 -15.25
N GLY A 31 -12.73 -10.92 -16.00
CA GLY A 31 -13.29 -9.63 -16.44
C GLY A 31 -13.68 -8.72 -15.27
N VAL A 32 -14.35 -9.27 -14.25
CA VAL A 32 -14.71 -8.52 -13.04
C VAL A 32 -13.47 -8.04 -12.28
N LEU A 33 -12.43 -8.89 -12.18
CA LEU A 33 -11.17 -8.49 -11.54
C LEU A 33 -10.46 -7.38 -12.32
N CYS A 34 -10.42 -7.46 -13.65
CA CYS A 34 -9.87 -6.40 -14.50
C CYS A 34 -10.62 -5.08 -14.31
N LEU A 35 -11.94 -5.10 -14.33
CA LEU A 35 -12.77 -3.90 -14.09
C LEU A 35 -12.50 -3.30 -12.71
N LYS A 36 -12.40 -4.14 -11.68
CA LYS A 36 -12.08 -3.69 -10.33
C LYS A 36 -10.67 -3.09 -10.25
N CYS A 37 -9.71 -3.64 -10.97
CA CYS A 37 -8.35 -3.11 -11.04
C CYS A 37 -8.30 -1.75 -11.73
N VAL A 38 -9.00 -1.60 -12.86
CA VAL A 38 -9.07 -0.33 -13.62
C VAL A 38 -9.83 0.75 -12.86
N ALA A 39 -10.90 0.37 -12.14
CA ALA A 39 -11.70 1.30 -11.33
C ALA A 39 -11.03 1.68 -10.00
N ASN A 40 -9.90 1.09 -9.67
CA ASN A 40 -9.19 1.39 -8.42
C ASN A 40 -8.29 2.62 -8.60
N ASN A 41 -8.79 3.78 -8.20
CA ASN A 41 -8.07 5.07 -8.22
C ASN A 41 -7.08 5.26 -7.05
N ARG A 42 -6.66 4.18 -6.40
CA ARG A 42 -5.69 4.28 -5.30
C ARG A 42 -4.27 4.35 -5.85
N VAL A 43 -3.46 5.23 -5.26
CA VAL A 43 -2.02 5.28 -5.53
C VAL A 43 -1.42 3.90 -5.23
N GLN A 44 -0.73 3.34 -6.20
CA GLN A 44 -0.05 2.05 -6.08
C GLN A 44 1.44 2.25 -5.83
N ILE A 45 2.09 1.22 -5.30
CA ILE A 45 3.55 1.24 -5.04
C ILE A 45 4.38 1.55 -6.30
N LYS A 46 3.80 1.30 -7.49
CA LYS A 46 4.46 1.54 -8.78
C LYS A 46 4.29 2.95 -9.32
N ASP A 47 3.35 3.70 -8.77
CA ASP A 47 3.07 5.04 -9.25
C ASP A 47 4.21 5.95 -8.82
N ASP A 48 4.81 6.65 -9.77
CA ASP A 48 5.82 7.66 -9.48
C ASP A 48 5.12 8.94 -9.01
N LEU A 49 5.22 9.21 -7.72
CA LEU A 49 4.62 10.40 -7.12
C LEU A 49 5.25 11.68 -7.65
N GLN A 50 6.50 11.61 -8.13
CA GLN A 50 7.16 12.76 -8.72
C GLN A 50 6.55 13.10 -10.07
N ASP A 51 6.24 12.09 -10.89
CA ASP A 51 5.60 12.30 -12.20
C ASP A 51 4.14 12.76 -12.05
N LEU A 52 3.42 12.22 -11.05
CA LEU A 52 2.00 12.53 -10.85
C LEU A 52 1.76 13.88 -10.16
N PHE A 53 2.57 14.20 -9.16
CA PHE A 53 2.33 15.34 -8.26
C PHE A 53 3.51 16.31 -8.15
N GLY A 54 4.65 16.01 -8.77
CA GLY A 54 5.87 16.79 -8.63
C GLY A 54 6.53 16.69 -7.25
N ILE A 55 6.13 15.70 -6.43
CA ILE A 55 6.62 15.52 -5.06
C ILE A 55 7.66 14.41 -5.06
N PRO A 56 8.93 14.67 -4.64
CA PRO A 56 9.94 13.64 -4.60
C PRO A 56 9.60 12.57 -3.57
N GLN A 57 9.65 11.31 -3.97
CA GLN A 57 9.47 10.18 -3.07
C GLN A 57 10.74 9.96 -2.26
N LEU A 58 10.67 10.12 -0.94
CA LEU A 58 11.81 9.99 -0.02
C LEU A 58 12.02 8.54 0.45
N GLY A 59 10.98 7.71 0.44
CA GLY A 59 11.09 6.32 0.83
C GLY A 59 9.77 5.57 0.77
N LEU A 60 9.86 4.26 0.79
CA LEU A 60 8.74 3.34 0.87
C LEU A 60 8.99 2.34 2.00
N ILE A 61 8.06 2.27 2.94
CA ILE A 61 8.18 1.40 4.10
C ILE A 61 7.05 0.39 4.08
N THR A 62 7.42 -0.88 4.16
CA THR A 62 6.44 -1.95 4.20
C THR A 62 5.79 -2.05 5.58
N LYS A 63 4.49 -2.24 5.61
CA LYS A 63 3.74 -2.52 6.84
C LYS A 63 4.30 -3.78 7.50
N LYS A 64 4.33 -3.81 8.85
CA LYS A 64 4.72 -4.99 9.61
C LYS A 64 3.86 -6.18 9.17
N GLU A 65 4.49 -7.29 8.81
CA GLU A 65 3.79 -8.50 8.39
C GLU A 65 2.81 -8.96 9.49
N GLU A 66 1.53 -8.84 9.22
CA GLU A 66 0.50 -9.50 10.01
C GLU A 66 0.57 -11.01 9.74
N LYS A 67 0.17 -11.80 10.76
CA LYS A 67 0.20 -13.27 10.79
C LYS A 67 0.00 -13.92 9.42
N LYS A 68 0.87 -14.88 9.09
CA LYS A 68 0.85 -15.66 7.86
C LYS A 68 -0.57 -16.13 7.50
N ARG A 69 -1.09 -15.66 6.38
CA ARG A 69 -2.35 -16.12 5.82
C ARG A 69 -2.20 -17.56 5.32
N VAL A 70 -3.29 -18.33 5.29
CA VAL A 70 -3.31 -19.76 4.90
C VAL A 70 -2.71 -19.99 3.49
N PHE A 71 -2.72 -18.97 2.62
CA PHE A 71 -2.16 -19.00 1.27
C PHE A 71 -0.89 -18.16 1.09
N SER A 72 -0.12 -17.94 2.15
CA SER A 72 1.11 -17.13 2.10
C SER A 72 2.13 -17.62 1.07
N PHE A 73 2.10 -18.91 0.69
CA PHE A 73 2.98 -19.47 -0.33
C PHE A 73 2.69 -18.92 -1.75
N ILE A 74 1.41 -18.60 -2.04
CA ILE A 74 1.01 -18.00 -3.33
C ILE A 74 1.48 -16.55 -3.37
N ASP A 75 1.29 -15.82 -2.28
CA ASP A 75 1.76 -14.43 -2.16
C ASP A 75 3.29 -14.38 -2.29
N GLU A 76 4.00 -15.34 -1.69
CA GLU A 76 5.46 -15.44 -1.80
C GLU A 76 5.91 -15.78 -3.23
N LEU A 77 5.19 -16.65 -3.93
CA LEU A 77 5.46 -16.99 -5.33
C LEU A 77 5.25 -15.77 -6.25
N ILE A 78 4.13 -15.06 -6.09
CA ILE A 78 3.80 -13.85 -6.84
C ILE A 78 4.85 -12.77 -6.58
N MET A 79 5.20 -12.55 -5.31
CA MET A 79 6.23 -11.59 -4.92
C MET A 79 7.60 -11.96 -5.49
N ARG A 80 7.95 -13.25 -5.52
CA ARG A 80 9.20 -13.73 -6.12
C ARG A 80 9.25 -13.49 -7.63
N MET A 81 8.13 -13.72 -8.33
CA MET A 81 8.03 -13.46 -9.78
C MET A 81 8.11 -11.96 -10.08
N TYR A 82 7.52 -11.14 -9.23
CA TYR A 82 7.40 -9.69 -9.44
C TYR A 82 8.67 -8.92 -9.10
N TYR A 83 9.38 -9.35 -8.05
CA TYR A 83 10.58 -8.70 -7.51
C TYR A 83 11.85 -9.52 -7.75
N HIS A 84 11.93 -10.23 -8.86
CA HIS A 84 13.03 -11.15 -9.17
C HIS A 84 14.43 -10.52 -9.04
N ASN A 85 14.55 -9.20 -9.21
CA ASN A 85 15.81 -8.47 -9.13
C ASN A 85 15.85 -7.35 -8.06
N CYS A 86 14.83 -7.19 -7.23
CA CYS A 86 14.83 -6.15 -6.22
C CYS A 86 15.29 -6.70 -4.87
N ARG A 87 16.30 -6.06 -4.27
CA ARG A 87 16.71 -6.35 -2.89
C ARG A 87 15.55 -6.01 -1.95
N ARG A 88 15.10 -6.98 -1.18
CA ARG A 88 14.13 -6.73 -0.11
C ARG A 88 14.86 -6.03 1.03
N PHE A 89 14.48 -4.81 1.30
CA PHE A 89 14.93 -4.12 2.51
C PHE A 89 14.15 -4.61 3.71
N ASN A 90 14.87 -4.85 4.81
CA ASN A 90 14.22 -5.03 6.10
C ASN A 90 13.58 -3.71 6.51
N ARG A 91 12.52 -3.75 7.33
CA ARG A 91 11.83 -2.54 7.81
C ARG A 91 12.81 -1.55 8.45
N THR A 92 13.75 -2.04 9.25
CA THR A 92 14.78 -1.21 9.88
C THR A 92 15.65 -0.50 8.83
N GLU A 93 16.16 -1.24 7.84
CA GLU A 93 16.96 -0.68 6.73
C GLU A 93 16.15 0.35 5.93
N ALA A 94 14.87 0.06 5.65
CA ALA A 94 13.99 1.00 4.95
C ALA A 94 13.74 2.28 5.76
N THR A 95 13.62 2.17 7.08
CA THR A 95 13.45 3.32 7.98
C THR A 95 14.71 4.17 8.03
N GLU A 96 15.87 3.56 8.14
CA GLU A 96 17.17 4.25 8.11
C GLU A 96 17.38 4.98 6.79
N LEU A 97 17.08 4.32 5.66
CA LEU A 97 17.19 4.96 4.33
C LEU A 97 16.22 6.14 4.19
N ALA A 98 15.00 6.02 4.70
CA ALA A 98 14.03 7.11 4.70
C ALA A 98 14.50 8.28 5.59
N ALA A 99 15.08 7.99 6.75
CA ALA A 99 15.66 9.01 7.63
C ALA A 99 16.79 9.78 6.94
N VAL A 100 17.72 9.05 6.30
CA VAL A 100 18.80 9.67 5.52
C VAL A 100 18.25 10.52 4.37
N ALA A 101 17.25 10.01 3.63
CA ALA A 101 16.63 10.76 2.53
C ALA A 101 15.95 12.06 3.02
N VAL A 102 15.24 12.00 4.15
CA VAL A 102 14.64 13.19 4.76
C VAL A 102 15.73 14.15 5.22
N HIS A 103 16.77 13.65 5.89
CA HIS A 103 17.90 14.48 6.33
C HIS A 103 18.57 15.22 5.16
N MET A 104 18.87 14.51 4.08
CA MET A 104 19.45 15.12 2.88
C MET A 104 18.52 16.17 2.24
N ALA A 105 17.20 15.91 2.22
CA ALA A 105 16.23 16.86 1.71
C ALA A 105 16.14 18.13 2.57
N VAL A 106 16.21 17.98 3.89
CA VAL A 106 16.21 19.09 4.87
C VAL A 106 17.47 19.92 4.74
N GLU A 107 18.63 19.27 4.66
CA GLU A 107 19.92 19.94 4.51
C GLU A 107 20.02 20.70 3.19
N LYS A 108 19.61 20.06 2.07
CA LYS A 108 19.57 20.70 0.75
C LYS A 108 18.72 21.97 0.72
N ASN A 109 17.64 21.98 1.49
CA ASN A 109 16.73 23.13 1.56
C ASN A 109 17.03 24.08 2.74
N SER A 110 18.08 23.81 3.50
CA SER A 110 18.48 24.60 4.70
C SER A 110 17.33 24.79 5.69
N LEU A 111 16.61 23.72 5.98
CA LEU A 111 15.49 23.71 6.89
C LEU A 111 15.95 23.34 8.29
N ASN A 112 15.46 24.05 9.31
CA ASN A 112 15.71 23.71 10.73
C ASN A 112 14.53 22.99 11.37
N THR A 113 13.34 23.09 10.76
CA THR A 113 12.10 22.51 11.25
C THR A 113 11.39 21.80 10.09
N VAL A 114 10.92 20.58 10.34
CA VAL A 114 10.19 19.77 9.38
C VAL A 114 8.88 19.29 9.97
N TYR A 115 7.81 19.41 9.19
CA TYR A 115 6.49 18.95 9.57
C TYR A 115 6.25 17.57 8.96
N PHE A 116 5.96 16.58 9.80
CA PHE A 116 5.45 15.27 9.36
C PHE A 116 3.94 15.33 9.32
N VAL A 117 3.39 15.10 8.15
CA VAL A 117 1.98 15.34 7.84
C VAL A 117 1.35 14.08 7.31
N GLY A 118 0.20 13.69 7.84
CA GLY A 118 -0.57 12.55 7.34
C GLY A 118 -2.07 12.77 7.41
N THR A 119 -2.82 12.14 6.51
CA THR A 119 -4.29 12.21 6.50
C THR A 119 -4.92 11.24 7.50
N GLY A 120 -4.26 10.11 7.74
CA GLY A 120 -4.65 9.11 8.74
C GLY A 120 -3.44 8.29 9.15
N MET A 121 -2.90 8.54 10.34
CA MET A 121 -1.76 7.82 10.87
C MET A 121 -2.24 6.62 11.70
N ASP A 122 -1.88 5.41 11.27
CA ASP A 122 -2.05 4.21 12.06
C ASP A 122 -0.91 4.07 13.10
N GLU A 123 -1.06 3.15 14.06
CA GLU A 123 -0.08 2.93 15.11
C GLU A 123 1.33 2.61 14.56
N ASN A 124 1.41 1.92 13.42
CA ASN A 124 2.67 1.62 12.77
C ASN A 124 3.33 2.87 12.18
N THR A 125 2.52 3.79 11.67
CA THR A 125 2.97 5.09 11.14
C THR A 125 3.47 5.97 12.26
N HIS A 126 2.80 5.99 13.41
CA HIS A 126 3.29 6.71 14.61
C HIS A 126 4.65 6.19 15.07
N GLN A 127 4.80 4.86 15.23
CA GLN A 127 6.08 4.26 15.62
C GLN A 127 7.20 4.63 14.63
N PHE A 128 6.87 4.71 13.34
CA PHE A 128 7.82 5.14 12.34
C PHE A 128 8.19 6.61 12.47
N CYS A 129 7.21 7.50 12.68
CA CYS A 129 7.45 8.92 12.93
C CYS A 129 8.31 9.13 14.16
N ASP A 130 8.09 8.38 15.25
CA ASP A 130 8.89 8.45 16.48
C ASP A 130 10.36 8.10 16.26
N VAL A 131 10.63 7.08 15.42
CA VAL A 131 12.01 6.69 15.08
C VAL A 131 12.67 7.78 14.25
N LEU A 132 12.00 8.27 13.20
CA LEU A 132 12.50 9.35 12.36
C LEU A 132 12.73 10.64 13.18
N GLN A 133 11.79 10.96 14.06
CA GLN A 133 11.92 12.14 14.92
C GLN A 133 13.18 12.08 15.79
N LYS A 134 13.45 10.93 16.40
CA LYS A 134 14.66 10.74 17.23
C LYS A 134 15.95 10.91 16.42
N GLU A 135 16.00 10.34 15.23
CA GLU A 135 17.18 10.44 14.38
C GLU A 135 17.42 11.86 13.86
N LEU A 136 16.35 12.56 13.44
CA LEU A 136 16.45 13.94 12.97
C LEU A 136 16.78 14.91 14.10
N GLN A 137 16.22 14.71 15.29
CA GLN A 137 16.56 15.50 16.48
C GLN A 137 18.01 15.34 16.89
N ALA A 138 18.58 14.14 16.77
CA ALA A 138 20.00 13.92 17.01
C ALA A 138 20.90 14.73 16.06
N SER A 139 20.37 15.08 14.88
CA SER A 139 21.04 15.94 13.89
C SER A 139 20.68 17.43 14.04
N GLY A 140 19.96 17.82 15.11
CA GLY A 140 19.60 19.20 15.40
C GLY A 140 18.39 19.73 14.60
N ILE A 141 17.61 18.84 13.97
CA ILE A 141 16.43 19.21 13.20
C ILE A 141 15.20 19.02 14.08
N GLU A 142 14.39 20.07 14.20
CA GLU A 142 13.12 20.00 14.92
C GLU A 142 12.05 19.34 14.04
N VAL A 143 11.37 18.33 14.60
CA VAL A 143 10.29 17.62 13.92
C VAL A 143 8.97 17.86 14.63
N ILE A 144 7.97 18.31 13.89
CA ILE A 144 6.61 18.53 14.37
C ILE A 144 5.68 17.58 13.63
N VAL A 145 4.98 16.72 14.38
CA VAL A 145 4.00 15.79 13.79
C VAL A 145 2.62 16.47 13.77
N ALA A 146 2.03 16.53 12.59
CA ALA A 146 0.72 17.13 12.34
C ALA A 146 -0.24 16.08 11.77
N GLU A 147 -1.00 15.46 12.64
CA GLU A 147 -1.96 14.42 12.28
C GLU A 147 -3.27 14.99 11.76
N ASN A 148 -3.96 14.17 10.94
CA ASN A 148 -5.34 14.45 10.50
C ASN A 148 -5.53 15.86 9.93
N ILE A 149 -4.60 16.29 9.09
CA ILE A 149 -4.60 17.66 8.55
C ILE A 149 -5.88 18.03 7.82
N LEU A 150 -6.56 17.07 7.21
CA LEU A 150 -7.83 17.30 6.51
C LEU A 150 -8.99 17.63 7.46
N TYR A 151 -8.89 17.24 8.71
CA TYR A 151 -9.96 17.37 9.70
C TYR A 151 -9.59 18.28 10.88
N ASN A 152 -8.34 18.75 10.93
CA ASN A 152 -7.85 19.61 12.02
C ASN A 152 -7.35 20.96 11.48
N ALA A 153 -8.21 21.97 11.62
CA ALA A 153 -7.90 23.33 11.15
C ALA A 153 -6.67 23.95 11.84
N GLU A 154 -6.37 23.57 13.08
CA GLU A 154 -5.20 24.06 13.80
C GLU A 154 -3.90 23.52 13.20
N ASN A 155 -3.87 22.21 12.90
CA ASN A 155 -2.73 21.57 12.24
C ASN A 155 -2.54 22.13 10.81
N LEU A 156 -3.62 22.41 10.10
CA LEU A 156 -3.56 23.04 8.78
C LEU A 156 -2.95 24.46 8.85
N LYS A 157 -3.29 25.25 9.88
CA LYS A 157 -2.68 26.58 10.10
C LYS A 157 -1.20 26.49 10.47
N LYS A 158 -0.79 25.45 11.20
CA LYS A 158 0.64 25.21 11.48
C LYS A 158 1.38 24.88 10.20
N LEU A 159 0.78 24.07 9.33
CA LEU A 159 1.36 23.70 8.03
C LEU A 159 1.53 24.90 7.10
N GLU A 160 0.61 25.86 7.11
CA GLU A 160 0.73 27.09 6.30
C GLU A 160 2.02 27.87 6.61
N LYS A 161 2.49 27.82 7.84
CA LYS A 161 3.73 28.46 8.29
C LYS A 161 4.98 27.59 8.11
N ALA A 162 4.81 26.32 7.73
CA ALA A 162 5.90 25.40 7.56
C ALA A 162 6.72 25.73 6.31
N LYS A 163 8.03 25.75 6.43
CA LYS A 163 8.95 25.89 5.29
C LYS A 163 9.22 24.56 4.59
N GLY A 164 9.00 23.44 5.27
CA GLY A 164 9.14 22.12 4.73
C GLY A 164 8.21 21.13 5.40
N ALA A 165 7.58 20.27 4.60
CA ALA A 165 6.70 19.21 5.08
C ALA A 165 7.01 17.90 4.36
N VAL A 166 6.92 16.81 5.11
CA VAL A 166 7.02 15.43 4.60
C VAL A 166 5.66 14.79 4.76
N LEU A 167 5.05 14.43 3.63
CA LEU A 167 3.78 13.72 3.62
C LEU A 167 4.03 12.24 3.88
N ILE A 168 3.36 11.69 4.87
CA ILE A 168 3.43 10.28 5.25
C ILE A 168 2.03 9.68 5.08
N GLU A 169 1.89 8.82 4.07
CA GLU A 169 0.61 8.21 3.73
C GLU A 169 0.70 6.69 3.69
N THR A 170 -0.39 6.04 4.11
CA THR A 170 -0.51 4.58 4.04
C THR A 170 -1.09 4.20 2.68
N ILE A 171 -0.33 3.47 1.88
CA ILE A 171 -0.78 2.91 0.60
C ILE A 171 -1.53 1.61 0.89
N GLY A 172 -2.81 1.55 0.55
CA GLY A 172 -3.69 0.43 0.88
C GLY A 172 -4.26 -0.31 -0.32
#